data_38d0c0a238ebd8fc18f979f555f4dbb9
#
_entry.id   38d0c0a238ebd8fc18f979f555f4dbb9
#
_cell.length_a   1.000
_cell.length_b   1.000
_cell.length_c   1.000
_cell.angle_alpha   90.00
_cell.angle_beta   90.00
_cell.angle_gamma   90.00
#
_symmetry.space_group_name_H-M   'P 1'
#
loop_
_entity.id
_entity.type
_entity.pdbx_description
1 polymer ?
#
loop_
_entity_poly.entity_id
_entity_poly.type
_entity_poly.pdbx_seq_one_letter_code
_entity_poly.pdbx_strand_id
1 'polypeptide(L)'
;MSRKSILLATLIIPTLAIIGVVSAQKESERTQNRRALVEMEHAFAKAAATKGTRDAFLEFLADDGIIFQPGPVNGKKFWSERQPRKGLLSWEPIFADVSRAGDLGYTTGPWEFRPNGPDDPPVAFGQYFTIWKKQGDGSWRAVLDRGVSSEKSFATKLLLFPLHDESSVGDTKFDVSRGRAALIKLEEEFSTLSARKGATAAADVYLASDVRVLRQNIAPVVGKENALVLISGNAGTLTWKPAMADVSASGDLGYTYGAFDLKRGDLVIEHGSYVRVWKKQRVVLDVMSPDPKD
;
A
#
# COMPACT_ATOMS: atom_id res chain seq x y z
N MET A 1 -89.58 34.54 6.09
CA MET A 1 -88.72 33.35 6.35
C MET A 1 -87.66 33.27 5.29
N SER A 2 -86.46 33.73 5.64
CA SER A 2 -85.34 33.85 4.71
C SER A 2 -84.45 32.63 4.88
N ARG A 3 -84.25 31.84 3.79
CA ARG A 3 -83.27 30.75 3.71
C ARG A 3 -81.92 31.29 3.35
N LYS A 4 -80.95 31.21 4.29
CA LYS A 4 -79.55 31.50 4.02
C LYS A 4 -78.91 30.26 3.45
N SER A 5 -78.42 30.32 2.18
CA SER A 5 -77.60 29.30 1.56
C SER A 5 -76.14 29.49 1.98
N ILE A 6 -75.55 28.46 2.57
CA ILE A 6 -74.13 28.39 2.93
C ILE A 6 -73.37 27.81 1.75
N LEU A 7 -72.54 28.61 1.10
CA LEU A 7 -71.56 28.11 0.09
C LEU A 7 -70.35 27.52 0.82
N LEU A 8 -70.12 26.22 0.63
CA LEU A 8 -68.91 25.55 1.09
C LEU A 8 -67.85 25.75 -0.01
N ALA A 9 -66.82 26.56 0.30
CA ALA A 9 -65.66 26.70 -0.57
C ALA A 9 -64.65 25.57 -0.29
N THR A 10 -64.47 24.66 -1.24
CA THR A 10 -63.49 23.59 -1.20
C THR A 10 -62.11 24.15 -1.59
N LEU A 11 -61.23 24.24 -0.60
CA LEU A 11 -59.81 24.64 -0.82
C LEU A 11 -59.02 23.46 -1.37
N ILE A 12 -58.65 23.49 -2.64
CA ILE A 12 -57.76 22.53 -3.27
C ILE A 12 -56.32 23.02 -3.01
N ILE A 13 -55.59 22.32 -2.13
CA ILE A 13 -54.16 22.54 -1.91
C ILE A 13 -53.38 21.72 -2.95
N PRO A 14 -52.61 22.33 -3.83
CA PRO A 14 -51.74 21.58 -4.73
C PRO A 14 -50.57 20.97 -3.96
N THR A 15 -50.50 19.66 -3.90
CA THR A 15 -49.35 18.95 -3.36
C THR A 15 -48.20 19.08 -4.37
N LEU A 16 -47.25 19.98 -4.09
CA LEU A 16 -45.99 20.04 -4.83
C LEU A 16 -45.16 18.80 -4.49
N ALA A 17 -45.10 17.85 -5.40
CA ALA A 17 -44.16 16.74 -5.34
C ALA A 17 -42.76 17.27 -5.64
N ILE A 18 -41.96 17.46 -4.59
CA ILE A 18 -40.52 17.73 -4.72
C ILE A 18 -39.86 16.44 -5.19
N ILE A 19 -39.68 16.33 -6.50
CA ILE A 19 -38.82 15.30 -7.10
C ILE A 19 -37.37 15.71 -6.76
N GLY A 20 -36.84 15.13 -5.69
CA GLY A 20 -35.44 15.25 -5.35
C GLY A 20 -34.60 14.61 -6.46
N VAL A 21 -34.03 15.41 -7.34
CA VAL A 21 -32.98 14.98 -8.26
C VAL A 21 -31.75 14.65 -7.40
N VAL A 22 -31.55 13.37 -7.06
CA VAL A 22 -30.30 12.86 -6.51
C VAL A 22 -29.28 13.01 -7.64
N SER A 23 -28.55 14.11 -7.69
CA SER A 23 -27.40 14.28 -8.55
C SER A 23 -26.36 13.26 -8.10
N ALA A 24 -26.19 12.19 -8.86
CA ALA A 24 -25.09 11.26 -8.66
C ALA A 24 -23.79 12.07 -8.84
N GLN A 25 -23.11 12.38 -7.74
CA GLN A 25 -21.87 13.11 -7.76
C GLN A 25 -20.86 12.27 -8.56
N LYS A 26 -20.33 12.83 -9.65
CA LYS A 26 -19.35 12.15 -10.51
C LYS A 26 -18.16 11.75 -9.63
N GLU A 27 -17.87 10.45 -9.57
CA GLU A 27 -16.74 9.92 -8.79
C GLU A 27 -15.44 10.55 -9.29
N SER A 28 -14.55 10.94 -8.36
CA SER A 28 -13.28 11.56 -8.73
C SER A 28 -12.41 10.56 -9.50
N GLU A 29 -11.60 11.06 -10.44
CA GLU A 29 -10.67 10.23 -11.22
C GLU A 29 -9.72 9.44 -10.31
N ARG A 30 -9.26 10.05 -9.22
CA ARG A 30 -8.42 9.38 -8.23
C ARG A 30 -9.14 8.19 -7.58
N THR A 31 -10.41 8.34 -7.23
CA THR A 31 -11.22 7.23 -6.68
C THR A 31 -11.40 6.11 -7.70
N GLN A 32 -11.63 6.43 -8.97
CA GLN A 32 -11.70 5.45 -10.06
C GLN A 32 -10.37 4.71 -10.23
N ASN A 33 -9.23 5.42 -10.25
CA ASN A 33 -7.90 4.81 -10.33
C ASN A 33 -7.61 3.90 -9.13
N ARG A 34 -8.02 4.28 -7.91
CA ARG A 34 -7.87 3.42 -6.73
C ARG A 34 -8.73 2.15 -6.83
N ARG A 35 -9.96 2.25 -7.33
CA ARG A 35 -10.81 1.07 -7.57
C ARG A 35 -10.18 0.16 -8.61
N ALA A 36 -9.73 0.69 -9.73
CA ALA A 36 -9.02 -0.07 -10.77
C ALA A 36 -7.78 -0.77 -10.22
N LEU A 37 -7.06 -0.15 -9.27
CA LEU A 37 -5.92 -0.75 -8.60
C LEU A 37 -6.32 -1.95 -7.72
N VAL A 38 -7.41 -1.83 -6.97
CA VAL A 38 -7.96 -2.95 -6.16
C VAL A 38 -8.44 -4.09 -7.07
N GLU A 39 -9.10 -3.78 -8.17
CA GLU A 39 -9.51 -4.78 -9.16
C GLU A 39 -8.31 -5.49 -9.80
N MET A 40 -7.22 -4.77 -10.06
CA MET A 40 -5.98 -5.35 -10.56
C MET A 40 -5.34 -6.30 -9.54
N GLU A 41 -5.34 -5.93 -8.26
CA GLU A 41 -4.84 -6.81 -7.18
C GLU A 41 -5.69 -8.09 -7.06
N HIS A 42 -7.01 -7.97 -7.13
CA HIS A 42 -7.90 -9.14 -7.17
C HIS A 42 -7.66 -10.02 -8.39
N ALA A 43 -7.40 -9.41 -9.56
CA ALA A 43 -7.08 -10.17 -10.78
C ALA A 43 -5.76 -10.94 -10.61
N PHE A 44 -4.75 -10.34 -9.99
CA PHE A 44 -3.48 -10.98 -9.68
C PHE A 44 -3.67 -12.16 -8.69
N ALA A 45 -4.37 -11.95 -7.59
CA ALA A 45 -4.69 -13.03 -6.64
C ALA A 45 -5.48 -14.18 -7.30
N LYS A 46 -6.46 -13.85 -8.14
CA LYS A 46 -7.22 -14.84 -8.91
C LYS A 46 -6.34 -15.61 -9.90
N ALA A 47 -5.43 -14.94 -10.59
CA ALA A 47 -4.49 -15.61 -11.48
C ALA A 47 -3.58 -16.59 -10.72
N ALA A 48 -3.10 -16.21 -9.53
CA ALA A 48 -2.32 -17.10 -8.67
C ALA A 48 -3.11 -18.35 -8.25
N ALA A 49 -4.39 -18.19 -7.92
CA ALA A 49 -5.27 -19.28 -7.56
C ALA A 49 -5.59 -20.23 -8.74
N THR A 50 -5.65 -19.70 -9.97
CA THR A 50 -6.08 -20.49 -11.16
C THR A 50 -4.95 -21.01 -12.03
N LYS A 51 -3.85 -20.24 -12.18
CA LYS A 51 -2.69 -20.57 -13.01
C LYS A 51 -1.46 -20.98 -12.19
N GLY A 52 -1.51 -20.77 -10.86
CA GLY A 52 -0.40 -20.93 -9.94
C GLY A 52 0.43 -19.66 -9.75
N THR A 53 1.09 -19.57 -8.61
CA THR A 53 1.84 -18.39 -8.18
C THR A 53 2.87 -17.92 -9.21
N ARG A 54 3.68 -18.84 -9.76
CA ARG A 54 4.70 -18.53 -10.75
C ARG A 54 4.14 -17.78 -11.96
N ASP A 55 3.12 -18.34 -12.58
CA ASP A 55 2.58 -17.82 -13.84
C ASP A 55 1.82 -16.50 -13.60
N ALA A 56 1.17 -16.34 -12.45
CA ALA A 56 0.57 -15.07 -12.05
C ALA A 56 1.64 -13.97 -11.88
N PHE A 57 2.74 -14.25 -11.20
CA PHE A 57 3.82 -13.27 -11.05
C PHE A 57 4.45 -12.89 -12.40
N LEU A 58 4.64 -13.86 -13.31
CA LEU A 58 5.14 -13.58 -14.68
C LEU A 58 4.18 -12.69 -15.48
N GLU A 59 2.88 -12.84 -15.27
CA GLU A 59 1.84 -12.06 -15.97
C GLU A 59 1.74 -10.61 -15.43
N PHE A 60 1.77 -10.44 -14.10
CA PHE A 60 1.44 -9.16 -13.46
C PHE A 60 2.64 -8.26 -13.14
N LEU A 61 3.83 -8.82 -12.99
CA LEU A 61 5.04 -8.01 -12.77
C LEU A 61 5.38 -7.18 -14.01
N ALA A 62 5.94 -5.99 -13.77
CA ALA A 62 6.66 -5.24 -14.78
C ALA A 62 7.95 -5.99 -15.18
N ASP A 63 8.53 -5.68 -16.35
CA ASP A 63 9.75 -6.35 -16.82
C ASP A 63 10.95 -6.08 -15.88
N ASP A 64 10.98 -4.91 -15.27
CA ASP A 64 11.94 -4.48 -14.25
C ASP A 64 11.41 -4.64 -12.81
N GLY A 65 10.26 -5.29 -12.64
CA GLY A 65 9.60 -5.47 -11.34
C GLY A 65 10.48 -6.23 -10.35
N ILE A 66 10.48 -5.77 -9.10
CA ILE A 66 11.32 -6.27 -8.01
C ILE A 66 10.51 -7.11 -7.04
N ILE A 67 11.07 -8.25 -6.64
CA ILE A 67 10.66 -9.03 -5.48
C ILE A 67 11.85 -9.17 -4.52
N PHE A 68 11.63 -9.71 -3.31
CA PHE A 68 12.70 -9.85 -2.30
C PHE A 68 12.99 -11.32 -1.98
N GLN A 69 14.29 -11.76 -2.17
CA GLN A 69 14.72 -13.16 -2.00
C GLN A 69 16.20 -13.32 -1.60
N PRO A 70 16.62 -13.08 -0.35
CA PRO A 70 16.02 -12.20 0.65
C PRO A 70 16.09 -10.72 0.26
N GLY A 71 17.12 -10.32 -0.47
CA GLY A 71 17.30 -8.97 -1.01
C GLY A 71 16.50 -8.75 -2.30
N PRO A 72 16.54 -7.51 -2.85
CA PRO A 72 15.82 -7.17 -4.07
C PRO A 72 16.40 -7.90 -5.30
N VAL A 73 15.53 -8.58 -6.06
CA VAL A 73 15.87 -9.26 -7.31
C VAL A 73 14.82 -8.96 -8.39
N ASN A 74 15.20 -9.09 -9.67
CA ASN A 74 14.22 -9.01 -10.74
C ASN A 74 13.23 -10.17 -10.65
N GLY A 75 11.96 -9.86 -10.46
CA GLY A 75 10.92 -10.83 -10.18
C GLY A 75 10.60 -11.72 -11.39
N LYS A 76 10.57 -11.16 -12.62
CA LYS A 76 10.32 -11.98 -13.83
C LYS A 76 11.44 -12.97 -14.06
N LYS A 77 12.70 -12.56 -13.92
CA LYS A 77 13.83 -13.48 -14.02
C LYS A 77 13.74 -14.58 -12.96
N PHE A 78 13.52 -14.19 -11.70
CA PHE A 78 13.39 -15.14 -10.59
C PHE A 78 12.32 -16.20 -10.85
N TRP A 79 11.12 -15.80 -11.30
CA TRP A 79 10.03 -16.73 -11.53
C TRP A 79 10.20 -17.54 -12.83
N SER A 80 10.80 -16.99 -13.88
CA SER A 80 11.04 -17.71 -15.14
C SER A 80 12.01 -18.89 -14.97
N GLU A 81 12.97 -18.79 -14.07
CA GLU A 81 13.96 -19.83 -13.77
C GLU A 81 13.43 -20.95 -12.85
N ARG A 82 12.20 -20.83 -12.34
CA ARG A 82 11.59 -21.79 -11.41
C ARG A 82 10.53 -22.64 -12.07
N GLN A 83 10.45 -23.90 -11.65
CA GLN A 83 9.34 -24.76 -12.03
C GLN A 83 8.06 -24.39 -11.27
N PRO A 84 6.88 -24.54 -11.87
CA PRO A 84 5.62 -24.43 -11.15
C PRO A 84 5.60 -25.35 -9.93
N ARG A 85 5.12 -24.83 -8.79
CA ARG A 85 4.98 -25.60 -7.55
C ARG A 85 3.51 -25.84 -7.25
N LYS A 86 3.22 -26.97 -6.61
CA LYS A 86 1.91 -27.17 -5.98
C LYS A 86 1.74 -26.19 -4.83
N GLY A 87 0.49 -25.98 -4.47
CA GLY A 87 0.11 -25.11 -3.38
C GLY A 87 -0.61 -23.86 -3.88
N LEU A 88 -1.39 -23.31 -2.99
CA LEU A 88 -2.19 -22.11 -3.22
C LEU A 88 -1.68 -20.99 -2.31
N LEU A 89 -1.11 -19.96 -2.91
CA LEU A 89 -0.91 -18.66 -2.28
C LEU A 89 -2.14 -17.82 -2.58
N SER A 90 -2.86 -17.42 -1.56
CA SER A 90 -4.05 -16.57 -1.66
C SER A 90 -3.87 -15.32 -0.82
N TRP A 91 -4.37 -14.21 -1.32
CA TRP A 91 -4.32 -12.92 -0.62
C TRP A 91 -5.50 -12.04 -0.99
N GLU A 92 -5.77 -11.05 -0.15
CA GLU A 92 -6.89 -10.15 -0.29
C GLU A 92 -6.45 -8.71 0.01
N PRO A 93 -6.66 -7.73 -0.88
CA PRO A 93 -6.39 -6.33 -0.58
C PRO A 93 -7.36 -5.80 0.49
N ILE A 94 -6.80 -5.25 1.56
CA ILE A 94 -7.58 -4.58 2.61
C ILE A 94 -7.38 -3.07 2.61
N PHE A 95 -6.35 -2.61 1.94
CA PHE A 95 -6.05 -1.19 1.80
C PHE A 95 -5.41 -0.92 0.44
N ALA A 96 -5.77 0.22 -0.14
CA ALA A 96 -5.16 0.75 -1.35
C ALA A 96 -5.11 2.27 -1.32
N ASP A 97 -4.04 2.84 -1.85
CA ASP A 97 -3.95 4.28 -2.14
C ASP A 97 -3.27 4.50 -3.49
N VAL A 98 -3.54 5.64 -4.09
CA VAL A 98 -3.05 5.99 -5.42
C VAL A 98 -2.64 7.45 -5.47
N SER A 99 -1.64 7.77 -6.28
CA SER A 99 -1.18 9.12 -6.54
C SER A 99 -2.30 9.98 -7.15
N ARG A 100 -2.17 11.27 -7.02
CA ARG A 100 -3.10 12.22 -7.64
C ARG A 100 -3.09 12.11 -9.18
N ALA A 101 -1.93 11.81 -9.77
CA ALA A 101 -1.81 11.57 -11.22
C ALA A 101 -2.39 10.22 -11.66
N GLY A 102 -2.73 9.32 -10.73
CA GLY A 102 -3.28 8.00 -11.06
C GLY A 102 -2.31 7.05 -11.76
N ASP A 103 -1.00 7.28 -11.63
CA ASP A 103 0.07 6.54 -12.31
C ASP A 103 0.90 5.64 -11.37
N LEU A 104 0.82 5.87 -10.06
CA LEU A 104 1.50 5.12 -9.02
C LEU A 104 0.53 4.83 -7.87
N GLY A 105 0.54 3.62 -7.34
CA GLY A 105 -0.27 3.26 -6.18
C GLY A 105 0.30 2.05 -5.46
N TYR A 106 -0.33 1.69 -4.34
CA TYR A 106 0.02 0.49 -3.60
C TYR A 106 -1.20 -0.14 -2.96
N THR A 107 -1.11 -1.45 -2.80
CA THR A 107 -2.09 -2.29 -2.09
C THR A 107 -1.40 -3.04 -0.98
N THR A 108 -2.13 -3.43 0.05
CA THR A 108 -1.63 -4.30 1.12
C THR A 108 -2.77 -5.08 1.74
N GLY A 109 -2.45 -6.26 2.26
CA GLY A 109 -3.41 -7.11 2.91
C GLY A 109 -2.83 -8.43 3.42
N PRO A 110 -3.66 -9.30 4.02
CA PRO A 110 -3.24 -10.60 4.46
C PRO A 110 -3.00 -11.53 3.28
N TRP A 111 -2.08 -12.48 3.47
CA TRP A 111 -1.91 -13.64 2.62
C TRP A 111 -1.87 -14.91 3.45
N GLU A 112 -2.20 -16.03 2.81
CA GLU A 112 -2.08 -17.38 3.38
C GLU A 112 -1.62 -18.37 2.32
N PHE A 113 -0.97 -19.42 2.74
CA PHE A 113 -0.47 -20.47 1.88
C PHE A 113 -1.00 -21.86 2.28
N ARG A 114 -1.52 -22.62 1.31
CA ARG A 114 -2.03 -23.97 1.43
C ARG A 114 -1.19 -24.91 0.54
N PRO A 115 -0.58 -25.98 1.08
CA PRO A 115 0.43 -26.78 0.35
C PRO A 115 -0.12 -27.56 -0.86
N ASN A 116 -1.35 -28.06 -0.79
CA ASN A 116 -1.90 -28.95 -1.83
C ASN A 116 -3.14 -28.35 -2.54
N GLY A 117 -3.60 -27.19 -2.13
CA GLY A 117 -4.71 -26.48 -2.78
C GLY A 117 -5.78 -25.93 -1.81
N PRO A 118 -6.93 -25.50 -2.34
CA PRO A 118 -7.92 -24.73 -1.58
C PRO A 118 -8.56 -25.49 -0.39
N ASP A 119 -8.61 -26.81 -0.46
CA ASP A 119 -9.24 -27.64 0.57
C ASP A 119 -8.31 -27.93 1.77
N ASP A 120 -7.02 -27.62 1.64
CA ASP A 120 -6.08 -27.78 2.73
C ASP A 120 -6.20 -26.65 3.75
N PRO A 121 -5.93 -26.91 5.04
CA PRO A 121 -5.74 -25.84 5.99
C PRO A 121 -4.49 -25.03 5.63
N PRO A 122 -4.52 -23.70 5.82
CA PRO A 122 -3.35 -22.88 5.59
C PRO A 122 -2.26 -23.18 6.63
N VAL A 123 -1.01 -23.24 6.16
CA VAL A 123 0.18 -23.57 6.99
C VAL A 123 1.12 -22.38 7.18
N ALA A 124 0.93 -21.31 6.42
CA ALA A 124 1.70 -20.07 6.56
C ALA A 124 0.80 -18.86 6.27
N PHE A 125 1.12 -17.76 6.94
CA PHE A 125 0.36 -16.52 6.91
C PHE A 125 1.28 -15.32 6.87
N GLY A 126 0.73 -14.18 6.47
CA GLY A 126 1.46 -12.93 6.55
C GLY A 126 0.70 -11.75 6.02
N GLN A 127 1.47 -10.71 5.75
CA GLN A 127 1.00 -9.50 5.08
C GLN A 127 1.80 -9.30 3.81
N TYR A 128 1.13 -8.94 2.74
CA TYR A 128 1.78 -8.51 1.51
C TYR A 128 1.62 -7.01 1.32
N PHE A 129 2.45 -6.46 0.48
CA PHE A 129 2.19 -5.20 -0.20
C PHE A 129 2.76 -5.26 -1.61
N THR A 130 2.04 -4.63 -2.53
CA THR A 130 2.42 -4.50 -3.93
C THR A 130 2.42 -3.03 -4.32
N ILE A 131 3.48 -2.58 -4.96
CA ILE A 131 3.53 -1.26 -5.58
C ILE A 131 3.21 -1.43 -7.06
N TRP A 132 2.23 -0.69 -7.49
CA TRP A 132 1.70 -0.72 -8.85
C TRP A 132 2.04 0.57 -9.58
N LYS A 133 2.45 0.44 -10.84
CA LYS A 133 2.71 1.58 -11.71
C LYS A 133 2.01 1.41 -13.05
N LYS A 134 1.36 2.48 -13.51
CA LYS A 134 0.74 2.52 -14.82
C LYS A 134 1.82 2.62 -15.88
N GLN A 135 1.78 1.73 -16.86
CA GLN A 135 2.74 1.66 -17.97
C GLN A 135 2.34 2.63 -19.09
N GLY A 136 3.21 2.79 -20.09
CA GLY A 136 2.94 3.67 -21.23
C GLY A 136 1.73 3.27 -22.08
N ASP A 137 1.33 2.00 -22.03
CA ASP A 137 0.11 1.47 -22.68
C ASP A 137 -1.16 1.63 -21.82
N GLY A 138 -1.03 2.23 -20.63
CA GLY A 138 -2.13 2.42 -19.66
C GLY A 138 -2.41 1.22 -18.76
N SER A 139 -1.74 0.08 -18.92
CA SER A 139 -1.89 -1.08 -18.05
C SER A 139 -1.20 -0.86 -16.71
N TRP A 140 -1.78 -1.41 -15.63
CA TRP A 140 -1.12 -1.49 -14.34
C TRP A 140 -0.18 -2.70 -14.27
N ARG A 141 1.04 -2.51 -13.78
CA ARG A 141 2.01 -3.57 -13.50
C ARG A 141 2.57 -3.43 -12.10
N ALA A 142 2.80 -4.56 -11.44
CA ALA A 142 3.49 -4.59 -10.16
C ALA A 142 4.98 -4.31 -10.38
N VAL A 143 5.45 -3.18 -9.89
CA VAL A 143 6.87 -2.77 -9.98
C VAL A 143 7.66 -3.20 -8.75
N LEU A 144 6.98 -3.53 -7.66
CA LEU A 144 7.56 -4.11 -6.47
C LEU A 144 6.50 -4.93 -5.74
N ASP A 145 6.87 -6.15 -5.31
CA ASP A 145 6.05 -7.00 -4.49
C ASP A 145 6.86 -7.61 -3.34
N ARG A 146 6.25 -7.67 -2.16
CA ARG A 146 6.85 -8.28 -0.98
C ARG A 146 5.82 -8.77 0.01
N GLY A 147 6.07 -9.96 0.57
CA GLY A 147 5.39 -10.48 1.76
C GLY A 147 6.28 -10.46 3.00
N VAL A 148 5.69 -10.29 4.17
CA VAL A 148 6.27 -10.59 5.47
C VAL A 148 5.41 -11.65 6.16
N SER A 149 6.03 -12.64 6.81
CA SER A 149 5.28 -13.71 7.48
C SER A 149 4.74 -13.25 8.82
N SER A 150 3.68 -13.90 9.28
CA SER A 150 3.10 -13.72 10.61
C SER A 150 2.73 -15.08 11.21
N GLU A 151 2.60 -15.15 12.54
CA GLU A 151 2.23 -16.38 13.23
C GLU A 151 0.77 -16.77 13.04
N LYS A 152 -0.09 -15.82 12.69
CA LYS A 152 -1.54 -15.99 12.58
C LYS A 152 -2.09 -15.28 11.36
N SER A 153 -3.20 -15.81 10.84
CA SER A 153 -4.02 -15.07 9.88
C SER A 153 -4.68 -13.86 10.57
N PHE A 154 -4.68 -12.75 9.87
CA PHE A 154 -5.41 -11.54 10.27
C PHE A 154 -6.52 -11.32 9.27
N ALA A 155 -7.72 -11.77 9.61
CA ALA A 155 -8.92 -11.45 8.84
C ALA A 155 -9.22 -9.95 9.01
N THR A 156 -9.30 -9.25 7.91
CA THR A 156 -9.52 -7.80 7.93
C THR A 156 -10.47 -7.40 6.82
N LYS A 157 -11.35 -6.46 7.16
CA LYS A 157 -12.28 -5.86 6.21
C LYS A 157 -11.54 -4.83 5.36
N LEU A 158 -11.85 -4.78 4.07
CA LEU A 158 -11.34 -3.75 3.16
C LEU A 158 -11.63 -2.34 3.73
N LEU A 159 -10.57 -1.59 3.98
CA LEU A 159 -10.61 -0.24 4.52
C LEU A 159 -10.29 0.77 3.41
N LEU A 160 -11.24 1.02 2.53
CA LEU A 160 -11.16 2.11 1.57
C LEU A 160 -11.71 3.38 2.23
N PHE A 161 -10.86 4.12 2.92
CA PHE A 161 -11.23 5.45 3.40
C PHE A 161 -11.53 6.38 2.23
N PRO A 162 -12.45 7.34 2.37
CA PRO A 162 -12.63 8.40 1.39
C PRO A 162 -11.28 9.06 1.10
N LEU A 163 -10.93 9.15 -0.19
CA LEU A 163 -9.80 9.99 -0.57
C LEU A 163 -10.28 11.44 -0.45
N HIS A 164 -9.63 12.21 0.40
CA HIS A 164 -9.84 13.66 0.35
C HIS A 164 -9.29 14.13 -1.00
N ASP A 165 -10.17 14.65 -1.84
CA ASP A 165 -9.77 15.37 -3.05
C ASP A 165 -9.01 16.62 -2.60
N GLU A 166 -7.70 16.51 -2.63
CA GLU A 166 -6.86 17.66 -2.47
C GLU A 166 -6.98 18.45 -3.77
N SER A 167 -7.58 19.61 -3.66
CA SER A 167 -7.69 20.59 -4.74
C SER A 167 -6.40 20.64 -5.55
N SER A 168 -6.56 20.59 -6.86
CA SER A 168 -5.51 20.74 -7.86
C SER A 168 -4.63 21.97 -7.54
N VAL A 169 -3.50 21.73 -6.90
CA VAL A 169 -2.42 22.71 -6.89
C VAL A 169 -1.87 22.70 -8.32
N GLY A 170 -1.98 23.85 -8.96
CA GLY A 170 -1.60 24.23 -10.29
C GLY A 170 -0.80 23.28 -11.16
N ASP A 171 -1.06 23.33 -12.45
CA ASP A 171 -0.49 22.64 -13.61
C ASP A 171 1.05 22.75 -13.79
N THR A 172 1.82 22.86 -12.73
CA THR A 172 3.27 22.81 -12.83
C THR A 172 3.70 21.37 -13.00
N LYS A 173 4.20 21.03 -14.19
CA LYS A 173 4.78 19.72 -14.51
C LYS A 173 5.85 19.36 -13.46
N PHE A 174 5.58 18.33 -12.66
CA PHE A 174 6.50 17.85 -11.63
C PHE A 174 7.71 17.17 -12.29
N ASP A 175 8.91 17.52 -11.84
CA ASP A 175 10.15 16.86 -12.28
C ASP A 175 10.39 15.58 -11.50
N VAL A 176 10.04 14.45 -12.10
CA VAL A 176 10.17 13.11 -11.52
C VAL A 176 11.64 12.78 -11.17
N SER A 177 12.61 13.19 -11.98
CA SER A 177 14.03 12.93 -11.70
C SER A 177 14.50 13.66 -10.46
N ARG A 178 14.14 14.93 -10.34
CA ARG A 178 14.41 15.73 -9.14
C ARG A 178 13.65 15.18 -7.93
N GLY A 179 12.41 14.69 -8.13
CA GLY A 179 11.63 14.05 -7.08
C GLY A 179 12.27 12.78 -6.53
N ARG A 180 12.81 11.92 -7.40
CA ARG A 180 13.58 10.73 -6.99
C ARG A 180 14.81 11.09 -6.15
N ALA A 181 15.59 12.04 -6.62
CA ALA A 181 16.77 12.49 -5.88
C ALA A 181 16.42 13.10 -4.52
N ALA A 182 15.33 13.89 -4.44
CA ALA A 182 14.85 14.46 -3.19
C ALA A 182 14.37 13.37 -2.22
N LEU A 183 13.73 12.30 -2.72
CA LEU A 183 13.27 11.21 -1.89
C LEU A 183 14.42 10.35 -1.34
N ILE A 184 15.46 10.10 -2.13
CA ILE A 184 16.71 9.47 -1.64
C ILE A 184 17.31 10.30 -0.51
N LYS A 185 17.45 11.61 -0.70
CA LYS A 185 17.99 12.51 0.33
C LYS A 185 17.14 12.48 1.61
N LEU A 186 15.82 12.46 1.49
CA LEU A 186 14.90 12.38 2.62
C LEU A 186 15.10 11.06 3.42
N GLU A 187 15.33 9.94 2.73
CA GLU A 187 15.66 8.65 3.37
C GLU A 187 17.01 8.71 4.10
N GLU A 188 18.02 9.34 3.51
CA GLU A 188 19.34 9.52 4.13
C GLU A 188 19.25 10.41 5.39
N GLU A 189 18.47 11.49 5.33
CA GLU A 189 18.21 12.37 6.48
C GLU A 189 17.47 11.61 7.59
N PHE A 190 16.49 10.79 7.25
CA PHE A 190 15.76 9.96 8.21
C PHE A 190 16.69 8.94 8.88
N SER A 191 17.53 8.21 8.10
CA SER A 191 18.53 7.29 8.61
C SER A 191 19.56 7.98 9.53
N THR A 192 20.03 9.16 9.12
CA THR A 192 20.95 9.98 9.91
C THR A 192 20.34 10.41 11.25
N LEU A 193 19.07 10.82 11.23
CA LEU A 193 18.36 11.18 12.45
C LEU A 193 18.21 9.96 13.39
N SER A 194 17.91 8.78 12.81
CA SER A 194 17.85 7.51 13.55
C SER A 194 19.19 7.17 14.23
N ALA A 195 20.29 7.30 13.50
CA ALA A 195 21.62 7.09 14.05
C ALA A 195 21.96 8.03 15.22
N ARG A 196 21.54 9.29 15.12
CA ARG A 196 21.91 10.35 16.07
C ARG A 196 21.01 10.46 17.29
N LYS A 197 19.71 10.23 17.12
CA LYS A 197 18.68 10.46 18.15
C LYS A 197 17.87 9.21 18.52
N GLY A 198 18.18 8.08 17.88
CA GLY A 198 17.45 6.82 18.01
C GLY A 198 16.28 6.70 17.04
N ALA A 199 15.94 5.44 16.73
CA ALA A 199 14.91 5.10 15.74
C ALA A 199 13.53 5.66 16.09
N THR A 200 13.15 5.67 17.37
CA THR A 200 11.85 6.19 17.83
C THR A 200 11.71 7.69 17.57
N ALA A 201 12.75 8.48 17.92
CA ALA A 201 12.74 9.94 17.69
C ALA A 201 12.73 10.28 16.20
N ALA A 202 13.42 9.50 15.39
CA ALA A 202 13.39 9.68 13.94
C ALA A 202 12.02 9.28 13.35
N ALA A 203 11.45 8.16 13.79
CA ALA A 203 10.12 7.72 13.40
C ALA A 203 9.03 8.75 13.75
N ASP A 204 9.13 9.39 14.92
CA ASP A 204 8.21 10.47 15.31
C ASP A 204 8.21 11.64 14.33
N VAL A 205 9.36 11.97 13.75
CA VAL A 205 9.47 13.02 12.73
C VAL A 205 8.88 12.59 11.39
N TYR A 206 9.16 11.37 10.92
CA TYR A 206 8.91 10.99 9.52
C TYR A 206 7.65 10.16 9.30
N LEU A 207 7.12 9.46 10.31
CA LEU A 207 5.90 8.66 10.12
C LEU A 207 4.65 9.54 10.01
N ALA A 208 3.74 9.14 9.12
CA ALA A 208 2.39 9.69 9.05
C ALA A 208 1.54 9.22 10.25
N SER A 209 0.50 9.97 10.59
CA SER A 209 -0.42 9.61 11.69
C SER A 209 -1.11 8.27 11.50
N ASP A 210 -1.38 7.90 10.24
CA ASP A 210 -2.07 6.68 9.81
C ASP A 210 -1.12 5.61 9.22
N VAL A 211 0.18 5.72 9.49
CA VAL A 211 1.20 4.79 8.98
C VAL A 211 0.83 3.33 9.24
N ARG A 212 1.16 2.47 8.28
CA ARG A 212 1.13 1.01 8.41
C ARG A 212 2.55 0.49 8.53
N VAL A 213 2.82 -0.29 9.57
CA VAL A 213 4.14 -0.89 9.83
C VAL A 213 3.99 -2.40 9.72
N LEU A 214 4.78 -3.01 8.83
CA LEU A 214 4.82 -4.44 8.63
C LEU A 214 6.19 -4.97 9.03
N ARG A 215 6.20 -5.96 9.92
CA ARG A 215 7.41 -6.61 10.43
C ARG A 215 7.23 -8.12 10.40
N GLN A 216 8.35 -8.83 10.27
CA GLN A 216 8.36 -10.30 10.33
C GLN A 216 7.82 -10.78 11.67
N ASN A 217 6.91 -11.76 11.64
CA ASN A 217 6.30 -12.41 12.80
C ASN A 217 5.50 -11.48 13.74
N ILE A 218 5.15 -10.29 13.29
CA ILE A 218 4.38 -9.32 14.04
C ILE A 218 3.08 -8.99 13.30
N ALA A 219 1.99 -8.81 14.05
CA ALA A 219 0.74 -8.30 13.50
C ALA A 219 0.95 -6.92 12.86
N PRO A 220 0.23 -6.59 11.77
CA PRO A 220 0.28 -5.26 11.19
C PRO A 220 -0.04 -4.18 12.23
N VAL A 221 0.84 -3.21 12.36
CA VAL A 221 0.65 -2.09 13.26
C VAL A 221 0.15 -0.89 12.46
N VAL A 222 -0.95 -0.29 12.90
CA VAL A 222 -1.56 0.87 12.26
C VAL A 222 -1.59 2.04 13.23
N GLY A 223 -1.23 3.21 12.71
CA GLY A 223 -1.15 4.45 13.48
C GLY A 223 0.23 4.72 14.07
N LYS A 224 0.61 6.00 14.05
CA LYS A 224 1.93 6.46 14.46
C LYS A 224 2.25 6.11 15.93
N GLU A 225 1.32 6.30 16.84
CA GLU A 225 1.53 6.02 18.27
C GLU A 225 1.89 4.55 18.49
N ASN A 226 1.13 3.62 17.89
CA ASN A 226 1.41 2.20 17.98
C ASN A 226 2.74 1.82 17.32
N ALA A 227 3.08 2.47 16.20
CA ALA A 227 4.35 2.29 15.51
C ALA A 227 5.53 2.73 16.38
N LEU A 228 5.42 3.86 17.09
CA LEU A 228 6.46 4.33 18.01
C LEU A 228 6.66 3.37 19.19
N VAL A 229 5.59 2.79 19.72
CA VAL A 229 5.68 1.74 20.77
C VAL A 229 6.45 0.53 20.23
N LEU A 230 6.11 0.03 19.04
CA LEU A 230 6.82 -1.08 18.42
C LEU A 230 8.31 -0.77 18.21
N ILE A 231 8.64 0.40 17.67
CA ILE A 231 10.01 0.81 17.35
C ILE A 231 10.84 1.02 18.63
N SER A 232 10.23 1.50 19.71
CA SER A 232 10.92 1.73 20.99
C SER A 232 11.44 0.45 21.65
N GLY A 233 10.89 -0.71 21.29
CA GLY A 233 11.36 -2.02 21.78
C GLY A 233 12.71 -2.47 21.18
N ASN A 234 13.20 -1.80 20.12
CA ASN A 234 14.46 -2.14 19.48
C ASN A 234 15.65 -1.57 20.26
N ALA A 235 16.42 -2.46 20.89
CA ALA A 235 17.66 -2.07 21.56
C ALA A 235 18.83 -2.02 20.57
N GLY A 236 19.21 -0.82 20.12
CA GLY A 236 20.35 -0.65 19.24
C GLY A 236 20.21 0.59 18.33
N THR A 237 21.24 0.79 17.50
CA THR A 237 21.26 1.85 16.49
C THR A 237 20.78 1.28 15.16
N LEU A 238 19.60 1.71 14.73
CA LEU A 238 19.01 1.32 13.44
C LEU A 238 19.41 2.35 12.38
N THR A 239 20.02 1.88 11.31
CA THR A 239 20.39 2.68 10.15
C THR A 239 20.00 1.98 8.87
N TRP A 240 19.86 2.74 7.78
CA TRP A 240 19.57 2.16 6.47
C TRP A 240 20.17 3.00 5.36
N LYS A 241 20.34 2.37 4.21
CA LYS A 241 20.85 2.99 2.99
C LYS A 241 19.86 2.75 1.85
N PRO A 242 19.29 3.80 1.25
CA PRO A 242 18.43 3.65 0.09
C PRO A 242 19.25 3.16 -1.13
N ALA A 243 18.68 2.20 -1.83
CA ALA A 243 19.18 1.69 -3.09
C ALA A 243 18.43 2.30 -4.29
N MET A 244 17.15 2.63 -4.09
CA MET A 244 16.30 3.13 -5.17
C MET A 244 15.13 3.96 -4.60
N ALA A 245 14.70 4.93 -5.39
CA ALA A 245 13.45 5.67 -5.20
C ALA A 245 12.72 5.84 -6.53
N ASP A 246 11.39 5.82 -6.48
CA ASP A 246 10.53 6.28 -7.58
C ASP A 246 9.37 7.12 -7.03
N VAL A 247 8.84 7.99 -7.86
CA VAL A 247 7.77 8.92 -7.50
C VAL A 247 6.74 9.02 -8.62
N SER A 248 5.51 9.32 -8.26
CA SER A 248 4.42 9.59 -9.19
C SER A 248 4.67 10.85 -10.03
N ALA A 249 4.00 10.95 -11.16
CA ALA A 249 4.05 12.15 -12.02
C ALA A 249 3.53 13.41 -11.32
N SER A 250 2.74 13.27 -10.26
CA SER A 250 2.26 14.38 -9.40
C SER A 250 3.14 14.66 -8.19
N GLY A 251 4.17 13.83 -7.93
CA GLY A 251 5.11 14.01 -6.82
C GLY A 251 4.54 13.84 -5.41
N ASP A 252 3.28 13.46 -5.27
CA ASP A 252 2.60 13.32 -3.98
C ASP A 252 2.73 11.93 -3.36
N LEU A 253 3.06 10.91 -4.16
CA LEU A 253 3.30 9.53 -3.76
C LEU A 253 4.63 9.06 -4.32
N GLY A 254 5.40 8.32 -3.53
CA GLY A 254 6.64 7.70 -3.96
C GLY A 254 6.99 6.50 -3.09
N TYR A 255 8.00 5.76 -3.48
CA TYR A 255 8.52 4.66 -2.67
C TYR A 255 10.04 4.57 -2.75
N THR A 256 10.60 3.98 -1.71
CA THR A 256 12.02 3.68 -1.58
C THR A 256 12.22 2.26 -1.13
N TYR A 257 13.34 1.65 -1.51
CA TYR A 257 13.82 0.43 -0.87
C TYR A 257 15.33 0.45 -0.73
N GLY A 258 15.85 -0.39 0.17
CA GLY A 258 17.27 -0.52 0.42
C GLY A 258 17.57 -1.55 1.50
N ALA A 259 18.79 -1.50 2.02
CA ALA A 259 19.23 -2.34 3.12
C ALA A 259 19.22 -1.57 4.44
N PHE A 260 19.04 -2.29 5.56
CA PHE A 260 19.18 -1.75 6.91
C PHE A 260 20.11 -2.59 7.76
N ASP A 261 20.72 -1.94 8.75
CA ASP A 261 21.50 -2.57 9.83
C ASP A 261 20.96 -2.12 11.18
N LEU A 262 20.76 -3.08 12.08
CA LEU A 262 20.60 -2.83 13.50
C LEU A 262 21.90 -3.19 14.22
N LYS A 263 22.51 -2.23 14.90
CA LYS A 263 23.80 -2.40 15.59
C LYS A 263 23.64 -2.27 17.08
N ARG A 264 24.44 -3.07 17.81
CA ARG A 264 24.66 -2.90 19.26
C ARG A 264 26.15 -2.63 19.47
N GLY A 265 26.52 -1.38 19.77
CA GLY A 265 27.90 -0.91 19.61
C GLY A 265 28.32 -1.02 18.14
N ASP A 266 29.49 -1.63 17.91
CA ASP A 266 30.01 -1.84 16.55
C ASP A 266 29.51 -3.12 15.87
N LEU A 267 28.82 -4.00 16.64
CA LEU A 267 28.33 -5.28 16.14
C LEU A 267 26.99 -5.11 15.41
N VAL A 268 26.91 -5.54 14.15
CA VAL A 268 25.66 -5.71 13.42
C VAL A 268 24.96 -6.95 13.98
N ILE A 269 23.81 -6.77 14.64
CA ILE A 269 23.02 -7.84 15.24
C ILE A 269 21.86 -8.27 14.35
N GLU A 270 21.48 -7.42 13.38
CA GLU A 270 20.46 -7.71 12.39
C GLU A 270 20.78 -6.92 11.10
N HIS A 271 20.70 -7.61 9.98
CA HIS A 271 20.78 -7.05 8.64
C HIS A 271 19.55 -7.45 7.85
N GLY A 272 19.13 -6.63 6.89
CA GLY A 272 17.99 -6.97 6.08
C GLY A 272 17.63 -5.87 5.08
N SER A 273 16.43 -5.97 4.54
CA SER A 273 15.94 -5.02 3.55
C SER A 273 14.66 -4.33 4.00
N TYR A 274 14.50 -3.10 3.55
CA TYR A 274 13.31 -2.30 3.83
C TYR A 274 12.65 -1.81 2.55
N VAL A 275 11.35 -1.51 2.65
CA VAL A 275 10.59 -0.73 1.67
C VAL A 275 9.73 0.27 2.41
N ARG A 276 9.65 1.50 1.89
CA ARG A 276 8.76 2.54 2.39
C ARG A 276 7.94 3.15 1.28
N VAL A 277 6.68 3.43 1.59
CA VAL A 277 5.86 4.31 0.76
C VAL A 277 5.77 5.66 1.44
N TRP A 278 6.02 6.69 0.65
CA TRP A 278 6.06 8.09 1.06
C TRP A 278 4.90 8.86 0.45
N LYS A 279 4.24 9.66 1.27
CA LYS A 279 3.18 10.59 0.84
C LYS A 279 3.43 11.94 1.49
N LYS A 280 3.60 13.00 0.70
CA LYS A 280 3.87 14.35 1.23
C LYS A 280 5.01 14.37 2.28
N GLN A 281 6.13 13.74 1.97
CA GLN A 281 7.30 13.65 2.85
C GLN A 281 7.06 12.94 4.20
N ARG A 282 6.01 12.11 4.28
CA ARG A 282 5.72 11.23 5.41
C ARG A 282 5.64 9.78 4.95
N VAL A 283 6.14 8.89 5.78
CA VAL A 283 6.05 7.44 5.56
C VAL A 283 4.64 6.99 5.91
N VAL A 284 3.92 6.43 4.94
CA VAL A 284 2.57 5.86 5.11
C VAL A 284 2.57 4.34 5.15
N LEU A 285 3.63 3.71 4.64
CA LEU A 285 3.90 2.28 4.78
C LEU A 285 5.38 2.09 5.08
N ASP A 286 5.72 1.35 6.13
CA ASP A 286 7.09 1.02 6.53
C ASP A 286 7.22 -0.49 6.73
N VAL A 287 7.99 -1.12 5.85
CA VAL A 287 8.23 -2.56 5.86
C VAL A 287 9.71 -2.81 6.06
N MET A 288 10.03 -3.58 7.08
CA MET A 288 11.40 -4.04 7.32
C MET A 288 11.37 -5.55 7.61
N SER A 289 12.27 -6.28 6.99
CA SER A 289 12.40 -7.71 7.19
C SER A 289 13.88 -8.06 7.26
N PRO A 290 14.32 -8.66 8.36
CA PRO A 290 15.65 -9.22 8.47
C PRO A 290 15.90 -10.30 7.42
N ASP A 291 17.14 -10.44 7.02
CA ASP A 291 17.56 -11.58 6.24
C ASP A 291 17.49 -12.87 7.12
N PRO A 292 17.20 -14.03 6.51
CA PRO A 292 17.26 -15.29 7.25
C PRO A 292 18.61 -15.44 7.95
N LYS A 293 18.59 -15.92 9.17
CA LYS A 293 19.83 -16.32 9.85
C LYS A 293 20.25 -17.69 9.30
N ASP A 294 21.52 -17.79 8.93
CA ASP A 294 22.16 -19.05 8.54
C ASP A 294 22.09 -20.11 9.66
#